data_da814bd4212402e39a13e66727905f1c
#
_entry.id   da814bd4212402e39a13e66727905f1c
#
_cell.length_a   1.000
_cell.length_b   1.000
_cell.length_c   1.000
_cell.angle_alpha   90.00
_cell.angle_beta   90.00
_cell.angle_gamma   90.00
#
_symmetry.space_group_name_H-M   'P 1'
#
loop_
_entity.id
_entity.type
_entity.pdbx_description
1 polymer ?
#
loop_
_entity_poly.entity_id
_entity_poly.type
_entity_poly.pdbx_seq_one_letter_code
_entity_poly.pdbx_strand_id
1 'polypeptide(L)'
;MTTPTLLRVGLDIGGTKTEAVALDPNGRLVGRLRMPTELGAERVLATAERAVRGLSFQTGRPLSAFASIGIGIPGAVDRETGEVRHAFNLDLAELQLGRLLSELVGVPVRVENDVTAAALGANHLLELDGTIAYLNLGTGLAAGIVVDGAPWRGAHGVAGEIGHLPIDPNGYACPCGQFGCLETVASGSAISRAWPHGGEHPAQDVVRAMEAGDVEAAAVVARLVQGAASCVRVLALSLDPQSIIIGGGLRLLGEPLIGGIRATLEQWAEQSSFLAALDLPRRVRVLPKHSSAAAVGAAIIGA
;
A
#
# COMPACT_ATOMS: atom_id res chain seq x y z
N MET A 1 -5.44 3.50 -41.29
CA MET A 1 -6.17 2.94 -40.15
C MET A 1 -5.30 3.15 -38.93
N THR A 2 -5.69 4.03 -38.02
CA THR A 2 -4.97 4.26 -36.76
C THR A 2 -5.16 3.02 -35.90
N THR A 3 -4.06 2.37 -35.53
CA THR A 3 -4.08 1.24 -34.56
C THR A 3 -4.86 1.70 -33.32
N PRO A 4 -5.87 0.97 -32.86
CA PRO A 4 -6.63 1.39 -31.70
C PRO A 4 -5.69 1.47 -30.49
N THR A 5 -5.70 2.62 -29.83
CA THR A 5 -4.93 2.85 -28.61
C THR A 5 -5.47 1.93 -27.53
N LEU A 6 -4.71 0.89 -27.18
CA LEU A 6 -5.09 -0.07 -26.15
C LEU A 6 -4.81 0.54 -24.75
N LEU A 7 -5.78 0.41 -23.85
CA LEU A 7 -5.65 0.88 -22.47
C LEU A 7 -5.15 -0.24 -21.54
N ARG A 8 -4.44 0.11 -20.49
CA ARG A 8 -4.11 -0.80 -19.38
C ARG A 8 -5.00 -0.45 -18.21
N VAL A 9 -5.67 -1.45 -17.64
CA VAL A 9 -6.58 -1.28 -16.52
C VAL A 9 -5.93 -1.79 -15.24
N GLY A 10 -6.06 -1.04 -14.15
CA GLY A 10 -5.60 -1.46 -12.84
C GLY A 10 -6.70 -1.33 -11.79
N LEU A 11 -6.84 -2.35 -10.96
CA LEU A 11 -7.75 -2.39 -9.83
C LEU A 11 -6.95 -2.45 -8.52
N ASP A 12 -7.36 -1.66 -7.55
CA ASP A 12 -6.94 -1.77 -6.14
C ASP A 12 -8.17 -2.21 -5.34
N ILE A 13 -8.18 -3.48 -4.89
CA ILE A 13 -9.30 -4.08 -4.17
C ILE A 13 -8.97 -4.12 -2.69
N GLY A 14 -9.41 -3.11 -1.94
CA GLY A 14 -9.30 -3.08 -0.49
C GLY A 14 -10.57 -3.56 0.22
N GLY A 15 -10.51 -3.77 1.54
CA GLY A 15 -11.64 -4.30 2.33
C GLY A 15 -12.89 -3.42 2.35
N THR A 16 -12.79 -2.12 2.09
CA THR A 16 -13.93 -1.19 2.13
C THR A 16 -14.26 -0.59 0.79
N LYS A 17 -13.28 -0.44 -0.08
CA LYS A 17 -13.42 0.20 -1.39
C LYS A 17 -12.53 -0.47 -2.42
N THR A 18 -13.04 -0.52 -3.64
CA THR A 18 -12.28 -0.87 -4.85
C THR A 18 -12.08 0.40 -5.68
N GLU A 19 -10.84 0.67 -6.04
CA GLU A 19 -10.48 1.73 -6.98
C GLU A 19 -10.02 1.11 -8.29
N ALA A 20 -10.50 1.65 -9.41
CA ALA A 20 -10.10 1.21 -10.74
C ALA A 20 -9.61 2.40 -11.56
N VAL A 21 -8.55 2.19 -12.35
CA VAL A 21 -7.98 3.18 -13.26
C VAL A 21 -7.78 2.60 -14.65
N ALA A 22 -7.84 3.46 -15.67
CA ALA A 22 -7.42 3.15 -17.02
C ALA A 22 -6.26 4.08 -17.39
N LEU A 23 -5.16 3.50 -17.89
CA LEU A 23 -3.99 4.22 -18.36
C LEU A 23 -3.87 4.10 -19.88
N ASP A 24 -3.47 5.18 -20.54
CA ASP A 24 -3.08 5.14 -21.95
C ASP A 24 -1.69 4.45 -22.13
N PRO A 25 -1.22 4.20 -23.35
CA PRO A 25 0.10 3.62 -23.58
C PRO A 25 1.27 4.42 -23.01
N ASN A 26 1.09 5.73 -22.80
CA ASN A 26 2.09 6.61 -22.21
C ASN A 26 2.04 6.63 -20.67
N GLY A 27 1.16 5.82 -20.05
CA GLY A 27 0.99 5.76 -18.61
C GLY A 27 0.12 6.88 -18.03
N ARG A 28 -0.54 7.68 -18.85
CA ARG A 28 -1.43 8.76 -18.37
C ARG A 28 -2.78 8.21 -17.97
N LEU A 29 -3.31 8.72 -16.87
CA LEU A 29 -4.65 8.39 -16.37
C LEU A 29 -5.73 8.95 -17.29
N VAL A 30 -6.56 8.09 -17.88
CA VAL A 30 -7.66 8.45 -18.77
C VAL A 30 -9.05 8.05 -18.24
N GLY A 31 -9.10 7.26 -17.18
CA GLY A 31 -10.32 6.88 -16.49
C GLY A 31 -10.06 6.51 -15.03
N ARG A 32 -10.99 6.84 -14.15
CA ARG A 32 -10.93 6.51 -12.72
C ARG A 32 -12.31 6.27 -12.16
N LEU A 33 -12.47 5.19 -11.43
CA LEU A 33 -13.72 4.80 -10.78
C LEU A 33 -13.45 4.35 -9.35
N ARG A 34 -14.35 4.65 -8.45
CA ARG A 34 -14.37 4.13 -7.07
C ARG A 34 -15.74 3.57 -6.74
N MET A 35 -15.73 2.46 -6.05
CA MET A 35 -16.95 1.84 -5.56
C MET A 35 -16.70 1.12 -4.23
N PRO A 36 -17.74 0.86 -3.42
CA PRO A 36 -17.62 -0.01 -2.26
C PRO A 36 -17.17 -1.40 -2.67
N THR A 37 -16.35 -2.05 -1.85
CA THR A 37 -16.02 -3.47 -1.98
C THR A 37 -17.06 -4.28 -1.23
N GLU A 38 -17.62 -5.29 -1.89
CA GLU A 38 -18.47 -6.29 -1.26
C GLU A 38 -17.61 -7.48 -0.82
N LEU A 39 -17.82 -7.99 0.40
CA LEU A 39 -17.00 -9.04 0.99
C LEU A 39 -17.44 -10.45 0.55
N GLY A 40 -16.51 -11.39 0.53
CA GLY A 40 -16.71 -12.77 0.09
C GLY A 40 -16.29 -12.99 -1.37
N ALA A 41 -15.85 -14.21 -1.70
CA ALA A 41 -15.20 -14.53 -2.97
C ALA A 41 -16.03 -14.14 -4.21
N GLU A 42 -17.29 -14.53 -4.26
CA GLU A 42 -18.19 -14.25 -5.40
C GLU A 42 -18.43 -12.74 -5.56
N ARG A 43 -18.57 -12.02 -4.45
CA ARG A 43 -18.86 -10.59 -4.45
C ARG A 43 -17.62 -9.76 -4.80
N VAL A 44 -16.42 -10.19 -4.37
CA VAL A 44 -15.16 -9.59 -4.79
C VAL A 44 -14.97 -9.73 -6.29
N LEU A 45 -15.23 -10.91 -6.87
CA LEU A 45 -15.18 -11.13 -8.32
C LEU A 45 -16.20 -10.24 -9.05
N ALA A 46 -17.44 -10.18 -8.58
CA ALA A 46 -18.49 -9.32 -9.16
C ALA A 46 -18.14 -7.84 -9.06
N THR A 47 -17.52 -7.40 -7.96
CA THR A 47 -17.03 -6.02 -7.80
C THR A 47 -15.93 -5.71 -8.81
N ALA A 48 -14.98 -6.61 -9.01
CA ALA A 48 -13.90 -6.46 -9.99
C ALA A 48 -14.47 -6.36 -11.42
N GLU A 49 -15.40 -7.23 -11.80
CA GLU A 49 -16.08 -7.17 -13.10
C GLU A 49 -16.81 -5.85 -13.31
N ARG A 50 -17.62 -5.41 -12.33
CA ARG A 50 -18.34 -4.13 -12.40
C ARG A 50 -17.35 -2.95 -12.57
N ALA A 51 -16.20 -2.97 -11.88
CA ALA A 51 -15.18 -1.93 -12.00
C ALA A 51 -14.60 -1.86 -13.41
N VAL A 52 -14.27 -3.01 -14.01
CA VAL A 52 -13.74 -3.09 -15.39
C VAL A 52 -14.78 -2.61 -16.40
N ARG A 53 -16.04 -3.08 -16.31
CA ARG A 53 -17.14 -2.63 -17.18
C ARG A 53 -17.48 -1.15 -16.99
N GLY A 54 -17.39 -0.66 -15.75
CA GLY A 54 -17.57 0.76 -15.43
C GLY A 54 -16.52 1.65 -16.10
N LEU A 55 -15.25 1.22 -16.12
CA LEU A 55 -14.20 1.92 -16.87
C LEU A 55 -14.42 1.88 -18.38
N SER A 56 -14.89 0.76 -18.92
CA SER A 56 -15.28 0.63 -20.34
C SER A 56 -16.34 1.67 -20.70
N PHE A 57 -17.38 1.78 -19.88
CA PHE A 57 -18.41 2.79 -20.06
C PHE A 57 -17.89 4.22 -19.92
N GLN A 58 -17.14 4.51 -18.87
CA GLN A 58 -16.60 5.86 -18.58
C GLN A 58 -15.65 6.35 -19.68
N THR A 59 -14.82 5.47 -20.21
CA THR A 59 -13.84 5.82 -21.26
C THR A 59 -14.44 5.78 -22.66
N GLY A 60 -15.66 5.28 -22.83
CA GLY A 60 -16.27 5.07 -24.13
C GLY A 60 -15.54 4.03 -24.98
N ARG A 61 -14.78 3.11 -24.36
CA ARG A 61 -13.99 2.09 -25.03
C ARG A 61 -14.55 0.68 -24.74
N PRO A 62 -14.71 -0.18 -25.74
CA PRO A 62 -15.12 -1.56 -25.51
C PRO A 62 -14.04 -2.34 -24.76
N LEU A 63 -14.41 -3.45 -24.10
CA LEU A 63 -13.44 -4.30 -23.38
C LEU A 63 -12.28 -4.77 -24.26
N SER A 64 -12.53 -4.99 -25.56
CA SER A 64 -11.50 -5.35 -26.55
C SER A 64 -10.45 -4.27 -26.79
N ALA A 65 -10.67 -3.06 -26.31
CA ALA A 65 -9.68 -1.98 -26.31
C ALA A 65 -8.81 -1.96 -25.04
N PHE A 66 -9.01 -2.91 -24.12
CA PHE A 66 -8.15 -3.10 -22.96
C PHE A 66 -7.08 -4.14 -23.29
N ALA A 67 -5.81 -3.74 -23.22
CA ALA A 67 -4.67 -4.65 -23.48
C ALA A 67 -4.52 -5.66 -22.35
N SER A 68 -4.74 -5.22 -21.11
CA SER A 68 -4.51 -6.01 -19.91
C SER A 68 -5.24 -5.41 -18.72
N ILE A 69 -5.46 -6.26 -17.71
CA ILE A 69 -5.96 -5.87 -16.40
C ILE A 69 -4.98 -6.35 -15.34
N GLY A 70 -4.55 -5.46 -14.45
CA GLY A 70 -3.82 -5.82 -13.24
C GLY A 70 -4.69 -5.58 -12.02
N ILE A 71 -4.51 -6.40 -11.00
CA ILE A 71 -5.24 -6.29 -9.73
C ILE A 71 -4.24 -6.27 -8.58
N GLY A 72 -4.31 -5.22 -7.74
CA GLY A 72 -3.70 -5.19 -6.41
C GLY A 72 -4.73 -5.63 -5.38
N ILE A 73 -4.42 -6.64 -4.58
CA ILE A 73 -5.33 -7.19 -3.58
C ILE A 73 -4.55 -7.66 -2.35
N PRO A 74 -5.07 -7.49 -1.12
CA PRO A 74 -4.45 -8.04 0.08
C PRO A 74 -4.50 -9.56 0.10
N GLY A 75 -3.61 -10.16 0.91
CA GLY A 75 -3.47 -11.60 1.05
C GLY A 75 -2.28 -12.18 0.28
N ALA A 76 -2.18 -13.51 0.32
CA ALA A 76 -1.16 -14.24 -0.42
C ALA A 76 -1.61 -14.43 -1.86
N VAL A 77 -0.80 -13.98 -2.81
CA VAL A 77 -1.09 -14.05 -4.24
C VAL A 77 -0.14 -15.02 -4.94
N ASP A 78 -0.70 -16.03 -5.58
CA ASP A 78 -0.01 -16.82 -6.59
C ASP A 78 -0.12 -16.09 -7.94
N ARG A 79 0.97 -15.54 -8.42
CA ARG A 79 1.00 -14.70 -9.63
C ARG A 79 0.94 -15.52 -10.92
N GLU A 80 1.29 -16.80 -10.89
CA GLU A 80 1.25 -17.65 -12.08
C GLU A 80 -0.19 -18.05 -12.39
N THR A 81 -0.96 -18.35 -11.34
CA THR A 81 -2.36 -18.77 -11.47
C THR A 81 -3.36 -17.63 -11.29
N GLY A 82 -2.95 -16.52 -10.68
CA GLY A 82 -3.85 -15.42 -10.29
C GLY A 82 -4.76 -15.77 -9.11
N GLU A 83 -4.37 -16.79 -8.33
CA GLU A 83 -5.07 -17.20 -7.12
C GLU A 83 -4.74 -16.29 -5.94
N VAL A 84 -5.74 -15.95 -5.16
CA VAL A 84 -5.64 -15.16 -3.92
C VAL A 84 -6.06 -16.03 -2.75
N ARG A 85 -5.26 -16.04 -1.68
CA ARG A 85 -5.55 -16.77 -0.45
C ARG A 85 -5.41 -15.87 0.78
N HIS A 86 -6.17 -16.19 1.82
CA HIS A 86 -6.06 -15.54 3.14
C HIS A 86 -6.21 -14.02 3.13
N ALA A 87 -7.10 -13.48 2.27
CA ALA A 87 -7.47 -12.08 2.31
C ALA A 87 -8.58 -11.84 3.36
N PHE A 88 -8.23 -11.91 4.64
CA PHE A 88 -9.18 -11.89 5.76
C PHE A 88 -10.03 -10.63 5.80
N ASN A 89 -9.49 -9.47 5.43
CA ASN A 89 -10.22 -8.20 5.34
C ASN A 89 -11.24 -8.15 4.18
N LEU A 90 -11.25 -9.16 3.31
CA LEU A 90 -12.21 -9.35 2.22
C LEU A 90 -13.15 -10.54 2.48
N ASP A 91 -13.07 -11.17 3.65
CA ASP A 91 -13.78 -12.43 3.95
C ASP A 91 -13.53 -13.49 2.86
N LEU A 92 -12.24 -13.66 2.49
CA LEU A 92 -11.83 -14.47 1.37
C LEU A 92 -10.77 -15.47 1.83
N ALA A 93 -11.14 -16.75 1.85
CA ALA A 93 -10.22 -17.85 2.12
C ALA A 93 -9.37 -18.16 0.88
N GLU A 94 -10.03 -18.34 -0.27
CA GLU A 94 -9.39 -18.67 -1.56
C GLU A 94 -10.27 -18.19 -2.72
N LEU A 95 -9.63 -17.68 -3.81
CA LEU A 95 -10.32 -17.28 -5.05
C LEU A 95 -9.35 -17.31 -6.23
N GLN A 96 -9.73 -17.99 -7.33
CA GLN A 96 -9.07 -17.98 -8.63
C GLN A 96 -9.36 -16.68 -9.41
N LEU A 97 -9.06 -15.53 -8.78
CA LEU A 97 -9.52 -14.21 -9.24
C LEU A 97 -9.04 -13.88 -10.65
N GLY A 98 -7.76 -14.11 -10.94
CA GLY A 98 -7.16 -13.80 -12.24
C GLY A 98 -7.84 -14.55 -13.38
N ARG A 99 -7.97 -15.87 -13.23
CA ARG A 99 -8.60 -16.74 -14.23
C ARG A 99 -10.07 -16.41 -14.42
N LEU A 100 -10.85 -16.36 -13.32
CA LEU A 100 -12.29 -16.14 -13.39
C LEU A 100 -12.64 -14.77 -14.00
N LEU A 101 -11.94 -13.70 -13.59
CA LEU A 101 -12.19 -12.39 -14.17
C LEU A 101 -11.78 -12.35 -15.66
N SER A 102 -10.66 -12.97 -16.03
CA SER A 102 -10.25 -13.04 -17.44
C SER A 102 -11.27 -13.74 -18.32
N GLU A 103 -11.89 -14.82 -17.83
CA GLU A 103 -12.98 -15.53 -18.52
C GLU A 103 -14.23 -14.65 -18.69
N LEU A 104 -14.60 -13.85 -17.66
CA LEU A 104 -15.79 -12.99 -17.67
C LEU A 104 -15.66 -11.78 -18.62
N VAL A 105 -14.45 -11.21 -18.74
CA VAL A 105 -14.26 -9.94 -19.48
C VAL A 105 -13.53 -10.13 -20.81
N GLY A 106 -12.93 -11.29 -21.06
CA GLY A 106 -12.19 -11.58 -22.30
C GLY A 106 -10.87 -10.82 -22.42
N VAL A 107 -10.28 -10.37 -21.32
CA VAL A 107 -9.02 -9.60 -21.26
C VAL A 107 -8.05 -10.32 -20.33
N PRO A 108 -6.74 -10.42 -20.66
CA PRO A 108 -5.75 -11.00 -19.76
C PRO A 108 -5.72 -10.29 -18.39
N VAL A 109 -5.70 -11.06 -17.30
CA VAL A 109 -5.67 -10.55 -15.93
C VAL A 109 -4.44 -11.06 -15.20
N ARG A 110 -3.75 -10.16 -14.52
CA ARG A 110 -2.67 -10.47 -13.56
C ARG A 110 -3.02 -9.97 -12.18
N VAL A 111 -2.67 -10.74 -11.16
CA VAL A 111 -2.95 -10.39 -9.75
C VAL A 111 -1.63 -10.23 -9.00
N GLU A 112 -1.59 -9.25 -8.11
CA GLU A 112 -0.44 -8.92 -7.28
C GLU A 112 -0.91 -8.52 -5.87
N ASN A 113 -0.02 -8.58 -4.92
CA ASN A 113 -0.23 -7.99 -3.60
C ASN A 113 -0.43 -6.47 -3.72
N ASP A 114 -1.35 -5.91 -2.91
CA ASP A 114 -1.73 -4.49 -2.94
C ASP A 114 -0.57 -3.54 -2.58
N VAL A 115 0.29 -3.91 -1.62
CA VAL A 115 1.44 -3.09 -1.23
C VAL A 115 2.53 -3.10 -2.31
N THR A 116 2.76 -4.26 -2.95
CA THR A 116 3.67 -4.38 -4.10
C THR A 116 3.16 -3.54 -5.27
N ALA A 117 1.87 -3.60 -5.58
CA ALA A 117 1.26 -2.76 -6.60
C ALA A 117 1.38 -1.27 -6.24
N ALA A 118 1.11 -0.89 -4.97
CA ALA A 118 1.24 0.48 -4.51
C ALA A 118 2.69 1.01 -4.62
N ALA A 119 3.69 0.17 -4.34
CA ALA A 119 5.10 0.53 -4.49
C ALA A 119 5.44 0.87 -5.94
N LEU A 120 5.03 0.02 -6.88
CA LEU A 120 5.28 0.24 -8.30
C LEU A 120 4.56 1.48 -8.82
N GLY A 121 3.30 1.67 -8.42
CA GLY A 121 2.55 2.87 -8.79
C GLY A 121 3.11 4.15 -8.17
N ALA A 122 3.60 4.10 -6.93
CA ALA A 122 4.26 5.23 -6.29
C ALA A 122 5.57 5.60 -7.00
N ASN A 123 6.37 4.59 -7.38
CA ASN A 123 7.58 4.77 -8.18
C ASN A 123 7.27 5.48 -9.51
N HIS A 124 6.24 5.02 -10.23
CA HIS A 124 5.81 5.62 -11.49
C HIS A 124 5.30 7.06 -11.33
N LEU A 125 4.42 7.30 -10.34
CA LEU A 125 3.80 8.61 -10.10
C LEU A 125 4.79 9.68 -9.63
N LEU A 126 5.88 9.27 -8.98
CA LEU A 126 6.93 10.17 -8.48
C LEU A 126 8.15 10.20 -9.42
N GLU A 127 8.12 9.46 -10.52
CA GLU A 127 9.18 9.39 -11.53
C GLU A 127 10.55 9.12 -10.90
N LEU A 128 10.63 8.05 -10.06
CA LEU A 128 11.83 7.72 -9.32
C LEU A 128 12.61 6.58 -9.99
N ASP A 129 13.93 6.65 -9.89
CA ASP A 129 14.86 5.66 -10.44
C ASP A 129 15.57 4.88 -9.34
N GLY A 130 16.17 3.73 -9.69
CA GLY A 130 16.99 2.91 -8.83
C GLY A 130 16.18 2.08 -7.82
N THR A 131 16.70 1.94 -6.59
CA THR A 131 16.05 1.18 -5.52
C THR A 131 15.14 2.07 -4.69
N ILE A 132 13.86 1.71 -4.61
CA ILE A 132 12.82 2.44 -3.89
C ILE A 132 12.17 1.50 -2.87
N ALA A 133 11.96 1.98 -1.66
CA ALA A 133 11.10 1.33 -0.68
C ALA A 133 9.81 2.13 -0.50
N TYR A 134 8.67 1.47 -0.57
CA TYR A 134 7.37 2.04 -0.25
C TYR A 134 6.92 1.48 1.10
N LEU A 135 6.76 2.33 2.10
CA LEU A 135 6.27 1.97 3.42
C LEU A 135 4.77 2.24 3.51
N ASN A 136 3.98 1.19 3.54
CA ASN A 136 2.53 1.26 3.70
C ASN A 136 2.17 1.36 5.19
N LEU A 137 1.78 2.55 5.63
CA LEU A 137 1.21 2.81 6.95
C LEU A 137 -0.32 2.90 6.81
N GLY A 138 -0.97 1.75 6.89
CA GLY A 138 -2.42 1.58 6.75
C GLY A 138 -3.05 0.98 8.00
N THR A 139 -4.10 0.18 7.84
CA THR A 139 -4.66 -0.67 8.91
C THR A 139 -3.57 -1.58 9.48
N GLY A 140 -2.77 -2.21 8.61
CA GLY A 140 -1.53 -2.91 8.93
C GLY A 140 -0.30 -2.12 8.50
N LEU A 141 0.88 -2.79 8.53
CA LEU A 141 2.17 -2.27 8.15
C LEU A 141 2.91 -3.27 7.26
N ALA A 142 3.29 -2.85 6.07
CA ALA A 142 4.15 -3.62 5.18
C ALA A 142 4.98 -2.66 4.31
N ALA A 143 5.99 -3.18 3.62
CA ALA A 143 6.74 -2.44 2.62
C ALA A 143 6.65 -3.12 1.25
N GLY A 144 6.70 -2.33 0.18
CA GLY A 144 6.92 -2.81 -1.17
C GLY A 144 8.27 -2.29 -1.66
N ILE A 145 8.99 -3.10 -2.43
CA ILE A 145 10.33 -2.76 -2.90
C ILE A 145 10.32 -2.76 -4.41
N VAL A 146 10.89 -1.71 -5.01
CA VAL A 146 11.08 -1.58 -6.45
C VAL A 146 12.56 -1.38 -6.72
N VAL A 147 13.12 -2.14 -7.65
CA VAL A 147 14.50 -2.04 -8.10
C VAL A 147 14.48 -1.83 -9.61
N ASP A 148 15.04 -0.72 -10.07
CA ASP A 148 15.10 -0.35 -11.49
C ASP A 148 13.75 -0.48 -12.22
N GLY A 149 12.68 0.03 -11.57
CA GLY A 149 11.33 0.02 -12.10
C GLY A 149 10.59 -1.32 -12.01
N ALA A 150 11.22 -2.38 -11.48
CA ALA A 150 10.60 -3.70 -11.31
C ALA A 150 10.37 -4.02 -9.81
N PRO A 151 9.22 -4.61 -9.44
CA PRO A 151 8.97 -4.97 -8.06
C PRO A 151 9.86 -6.14 -7.62
N TRP A 152 10.60 -5.93 -6.52
CA TRP A 152 11.43 -6.96 -5.90
C TRP A 152 10.67 -7.65 -4.76
N ARG A 153 10.46 -8.94 -4.90
CA ARG A 153 9.59 -9.74 -4.03
C ARG A 153 10.34 -10.72 -3.14
N GLY A 154 11.66 -10.85 -3.36
CA GLY A 154 12.47 -11.91 -2.74
C GLY A 154 12.17 -13.29 -3.35
N ALA A 155 12.81 -14.32 -2.80
CA ALA A 155 12.74 -15.68 -3.33
C ALA A 155 11.35 -16.34 -3.14
N HIS A 156 10.63 -15.95 -2.09
CA HIS A 156 9.36 -16.57 -1.69
C HIS A 156 8.19 -15.58 -1.63
N GLY A 157 8.36 -14.36 -2.18
CA GLY A 157 7.31 -13.35 -2.21
C GLY A 157 7.05 -12.62 -0.88
N VAL A 158 7.91 -12.79 0.12
CA VAL A 158 7.74 -12.19 1.47
C VAL A 158 8.62 -10.96 1.71
N ALA A 159 9.33 -10.48 0.70
CA ALA A 159 10.12 -9.27 0.84
C ALA A 159 9.21 -8.08 1.14
N GLY A 160 9.54 -7.34 2.20
CA GLY A 160 8.73 -6.21 2.64
C GLY A 160 7.78 -6.47 3.79
N GLU A 161 7.63 -7.70 4.27
CA GLU A 161 6.83 -8.05 5.46
C GLU A 161 7.49 -7.56 6.78
N ILE A 162 8.06 -6.36 6.75
CA ILE A 162 8.78 -5.76 7.89
C ILE A 162 7.86 -5.45 9.08
N GLY A 163 6.55 -5.38 8.85
CA GLY A 163 5.55 -5.25 9.93
C GLY A 163 5.66 -6.35 10.96
N HIS A 164 6.13 -7.53 10.55
CA HIS A 164 6.30 -8.70 11.42
C HIS A 164 7.70 -8.85 12.00
N LEU A 165 8.59 -7.86 11.85
CA LEU A 165 9.85 -7.82 12.58
C LEU A 165 9.60 -7.53 14.07
N PRO A 166 9.96 -8.44 15.00
CA PRO A 166 9.85 -8.19 16.43
C PRO A 166 10.95 -7.22 16.88
N ILE A 167 10.55 -6.09 17.47
CA ILE A 167 11.45 -5.05 17.98
C ILE A 167 11.42 -4.94 19.50
N ASP A 168 10.42 -5.51 20.13
CA ASP A 168 10.25 -5.52 21.58
C ASP A 168 9.73 -6.89 22.04
N PRO A 169 10.55 -7.75 22.65
CA PRO A 169 10.13 -9.06 23.09
C PRO A 169 9.04 -9.02 24.17
N ASN A 170 8.87 -7.88 24.86
CA ASN A 170 7.81 -7.64 25.87
C ASN A 170 6.64 -6.83 25.31
N GLY A 171 6.62 -6.61 24.00
CA GLY A 171 5.60 -5.82 23.32
C GLY A 171 4.26 -6.56 23.18
N TYR A 172 3.36 -5.95 22.42
CA TYR A 172 2.02 -6.53 22.19
C TYR A 172 2.07 -7.81 21.36
N ALA A 173 1.13 -8.72 21.65
CA ALA A 173 0.89 -9.88 20.79
C ALA A 173 0.50 -9.43 19.37
N CYS A 174 1.13 -10.06 18.38
CA CYS A 174 0.85 -9.85 16.97
C CYS A 174 -0.04 -10.99 16.44
N PRO A 175 -1.00 -10.74 15.53
CA PRO A 175 -1.79 -11.81 14.90
C PRO A 175 -0.96 -12.88 14.19
N CYS A 176 0.31 -12.58 13.83
CA CYS A 176 1.22 -13.57 13.25
C CYS A 176 1.77 -14.60 14.26
N GLY A 177 1.40 -14.50 15.54
CA GLY A 177 1.83 -15.41 16.63
C GLY A 177 3.09 -14.96 17.37
N GLN A 178 3.75 -13.88 16.94
CA GLN A 178 4.92 -13.30 17.62
C GLN A 178 4.50 -12.19 18.60
N PHE A 179 5.46 -11.66 19.35
CA PHE A 179 5.28 -10.50 20.23
C PHE A 179 6.15 -9.34 19.76
N GLY A 180 5.64 -8.09 19.93
CA GLY A 180 6.39 -6.86 19.69
C GLY A 180 6.76 -6.57 18.25
N CYS A 181 6.00 -7.09 17.30
CA CYS A 181 6.18 -6.74 15.88
C CYS A 181 5.98 -5.23 15.64
N LEU A 182 6.70 -4.65 14.69
CA LEU A 182 6.58 -3.23 14.28
C LEU A 182 5.13 -2.83 14.00
N GLU A 183 4.33 -3.68 13.37
CA GLU A 183 2.92 -3.43 13.11
C GLU A 183 2.12 -3.19 14.38
N THR A 184 2.51 -3.80 15.51
CA THR A 184 1.80 -3.63 16.77
C THR A 184 1.96 -2.23 17.39
N VAL A 185 2.84 -1.39 16.84
CA VAL A 185 3.07 -0.02 17.30
C VAL A 185 2.93 1.03 16.21
N ALA A 186 3.09 0.67 14.93
CA ALA A 186 3.14 1.62 13.81
C ALA A 186 2.05 1.35 12.75
N SER A 187 0.84 1.02 13.16
CA SER A 187 -0.30 0.79 12.26
C SER A 187 -1.59 1.43 12.75
N GLY A 188 -2.61 1.49 11.90
CA GLY A 188 -3.95 1.93 12.28
C GLY A 188 -4.57 1.04 13.34
N SER A 189 -4.38 -0.27 13.25
CA SER A 189 -4.83 -1.24 14.27
C SER A 189 -4.14 -1.01 15.62
N ALA A 190 -2.86 -0.63 15.60
CA ALA A 190 -2.12 -0.27 16.82
C ALA A 190 -2.71 0.98 17.47
N ILE A 191 -3.07 2.00 16.69
CA ILE A 191 -3.74 3.21 17.20
C ILE A 191 -5.09 2.85 17.81
N SER A 192 -5.94 2.11 17.09
CA SER A 192 -7.27 1.72 17.58
C SER A 192 -7.21 0.94 18.90
N ARG A 193 -6.20 0.10 19.07
CA ARG A 193 -5.97 -0.62 20.33
C ARG A 193 -5.48 0.30 21.45
N ALA A 194 -4.56 1.22 21.15
CA ALA A 194 -3.95 2.11 22.15
C ALA A 194 -4.83 3.32 22.49
N TRP A 195 -5.79 3.66 21.62
CA TRP A 195 -6.75 4.78 21.79
C TRP A 195 -8.18 4.29 21.57
N PRO A 196 -8.76 3.56 22.52
CA PRO A 196 -10.11 2.98 22.40
C PRO A 196 -11.25 4.02 22.41
N HIS A 197 -10.94 5.27 22.75
CA HIS A 197 -11.88 6.40 22.76
C HIS A 197 -12.08 7.02 21.36
N GLY A 198 -11.33 6.55 20.33
CA GLY A 198 -11.50 7.00 18.96
C GLY A 198 -12.86 6.60 18.38
N GLY A 199 -13.46 7.51 17.60
CA GLY A 199 -14.70 7.26 16.88
C GLY A 199 -14.49 6.47 15.60
N GLU A 200 -15.17 6.89 14.53
CA GLU A 200 -15.06 6.28 13.19
C GLU A 200 -13.65 6.42 12.59
N HIS A 201 -12.90 7.45 13.02
CA HIS A 201 -11.57 7.76 12.52
C HIS A 201 -10.51 7.85 13.64
N PRO A 202 -10.17 6.76 14.34
CA PRO A 202 -9.32 6.78 15.53
C PRO A 202 -7.97 7.50 15.35
N ALA A 203 -7.36 7.38 14.16
CA ALA A 203 -6.08 8.01 13.88
C ALA A 203 -6.16 9.55 13.81
N GLN A 204 -7.23 10.08 13.25
CA GLN A 204 -7.47 11.53 13.25
C GLN A 204 -7.91 12.03 14.63
N ASP A 205 -8.68 11.22 15.35
CA ASP A 205 -9.22 11.56 16.68
C ASP A 205 -8.09 11.67 17.71
N VAL A 206 -7.15 10.71 17.72
CA VAL A 206 -5.98 10.76 18.62
C VAL A 206 -5.08 11.96 18.33
N VAL A 207 -4.88 12.32 17.07
CA VAL A 207 -4.10 13.52 16.70
C VAL A 207 -4.82 14.79 17.20
N ARG A 208 -6.13 14.91 17.00
CA ARG A 208 -6.90 16.06 17.51
C ARG A 208 -6.86 16.17 19.03
N ALA A 209 -6.94 15.05 19.74
CA ALA A 209 -6.81 15.02 21.19
C ALA A 209 -5.42 15.46 21.65
N MET A 210 -4.37 14.98 21.00
CA MET A 210 -2.98 15.43 21.24
C MET A 210 -2.83 16.94 21.04
N GLU A 211 -3.36 17.48 19.93
CA GLU A 211 -3.32 18.92 19.63
C GLU A 211 -4.13 19.75 20.67
N ALA A 212 -5.14 19.15 21.29
CA ALA A 212 -5.89 19.74 22.40
C ALA A 212 -5.19 19.61 23.76
N GLY A 213 -4.00 19.00 23.82
CA GLY A 213 -3.18 18.87 25.03
C GLY A 213 -3.39 17.58 25.82
N ASP A 214 -4.04 16.57 25.25
CA ASP A 214 -4.20 15.26 25.87
C ASP A 214 -2.87 14.50 25.90
N VAL A 215 -2.38 14.20 27.10
CA VAL A 215 -1.07 13.56 27.33
C VAL A 215 -1.06 12.10 26.90
N GLU A 216 -2.18 11.38 27.07
CA GLU A 216 -2.31 9.99 26.65
C GLU A 216 -2.31 9.88 25.12
N ALA A 217 -3.07 10.75 24.45
CA ALA A 217 -3.07 10.87 23.00
C ALA A 217 -1.67 11.20 22.45
N ALA A 218 -0.95 12.14 23.10
CA ALA A 218 0.42 12.47 22.73
C ALA A 218 1.36 11.25 22.83
N ALA A 219 1.23 10.44 23.86
CA ALA A 219 2.02 9.22 24.03
C ALA A 219 1.72 8.17 22.94
N VAL A 220 0.46 8.04 22.51
CA VAL A 220 0.06 7.15 21.41
C VAL A 220 0.68 7.62 20.08
N VAL A 221 0.57 8.92 19.77
CA VAL A 221 1.16 9.48 18.54
C VAL A 221 2.68 9.37 18.56
N ALA A 222 3.34 9.64 19.68
CA ALA A 222 4.79 9.49 19.82
C ALA A 222 5.25 8.05 19.54
N ARG A 223 4.50 7.05 20.05
CA ARG A 223 4.80 5.63 19.80
C ARG A 223 4.63 5.27 18.31
N LEU A 224 3.57 5.76 17.66
CA LEU A 224 3.37 5.61 16.22
C LEU A 224 4.56 6.18 15.43
N VAL A 225 4.96 7.41 15.74
CA VAL A 225 6.09 8.10 15.07
C VAL A 225 7.39 7.34 15.25
N GLN A 226 7.72 6.90 16.47
CA GLN A 226 8.93 6.12 16.77
C GLN A 226 8.94 4.78 16.00
N GLY A 227 7.81 4.08 15.96
CA GLY A 227 7.67 2.84 15.21
C GLY A 227 7.83 3.06 13.70
N ALA A 228 7.20 4.10 13.14
CA ALA A 228 7.33 4.44 11.72
C ALA A 228 8.76 4.87 11.35
N ALA A 229 9.43 5.67 12.18
CA ALA A 229 10.84 6.02 12.01
C ALA A 229 11.75 4.79 12.08
N SER A 230 11.43 3.81 12.95
CA SER A 230 12.15 2.54 13.02
C SER A 230 12.00 1.73 11.74
N CYS A 231 10.81 1.72 11.10
CA CYS A 231 10.60 1.10 9.79
C CYS A 231 11.47 1.76 8.71
N VAL A 232 11.53 3.10 8.69
CA VAL A 232 12.40 3.85 7.75
C VAL A 232 13.86 3.43 7.94
N ARG A 233 14.34 3.35 9.20
CA ARG A 233 15.70 2.92 9.50
C ARG A 233 15.98 1.47 9.09
N VAL A 234 15.03 0.55 9.34
CA VAL A 234 15.15 -0.85 8.92
C VAL A 234 15.29 -0.94 7.40
N LEU A 235 14.42 -0.27 6.65
CA LEU A 235 14.48 -0.25 5.19
C LEU A 235 15.80 0.35 4.68
N ALA A 236 16.25 1.45 5.27
CA ALA A 236 17.50 2.10 4.89
C ALA A 236 18.70 1.19 5.13
N LEU A 237 18.79 0.53 6.29
CA LEU A 237 19.94 -0.29 6.65
C LEU A 237 19.97 -1.66 5.97
N SER A 238 18.82 -2.15 5.49
CA SER A 238 18.72 -3.46 4.84
C SER A 238 18.76 -3.40 3.31
N LEU A 239 18.28 -2.30 2.71
CA LEU A 239 18.09 -2.18 1.26
C LEU A 239 18.85 -1.02 0.65
N ASP A 240 19.28 -0.05 1.45
CA ASP A 240 19.90 1.23 1.03
C ASP A 240 19.16 1.91 -0.14
N PRO A 241 17.84 2.16 -0.05
CA PRO A 241 17.08 2.73 -1.14
C PRO A 241 17.40 4.23 -1.32
N GLN A 242 17.30 4.73 -2.55
CA GLN A 242 17.41 6.16 -2.86
C GLN A 242 16.26 6.97 -2.24
N SER A 243 15.07 6.36 -2.16
CA SER A 243 13.89 6.99 -1.56
C SER A 243 13.06 5.98 -0.78
N ILE A 244 12.50 6.45 0.35
CA ILE A 244 11.53 5.71 1.16
C ILE A 244 10.22 6.49 1.11
N ILE A 245 9.23 5.95 0.42
CA ILE A 245 7.96 6.60 0.16
C ILE A 245 6.97 6.20 1.25
N ILE A 246 6.49 7.16 2.02
CA ILE A 246 5.43 6.91 3.00
C ILE A 246 4.08 6.93 2.29
N GLY A 247 3.39 5.79 2.32
CA GLY A 247 2.05 5.58 1.80
C GLY A 247 1.05 5.13 2.88
N GLY A 248 -0.04 4.51 2.44
CA GLY A 248 -1.11 4.09 3.33
C GLY A 248 -1.98 5.24 3.85
N GLY A 249 -3.03 4.90 4.59
CA GLY A 249 -4.00 5.88 5.09
C GLY A 249 -3.44 6.83 6.14
N LEU A 250 -2.52 6.36 6.99
CA LEU A 250 -1.94 7.16 8.07
C LEU A 250 -1.10 8.34 7.58
N ARG A 251 -0.57 8.32 6.34
CA ARG A 251 0.12 9.49 5.79
C ARG A 251 -0.75 10.76 5.76
N LEU A 252 -2.07 10.60 5.77
CA LEU A 252 -3.03 11.71 5.77
C LEU A 252 -3.09 12.48 7.09
N LEU A 253 -2.47 11.94 8.16
CA LEU A 253 -2.25 12.67 9.41
C LEU A 253 -1.31 13.86 9.22
N GLY A 254 -0.56 13.89 8.11
CA GLY A 254 0.26 15.04 7.75
C GLY A 254 1.44 15.26 8.70
N GLU A 255 1.66 16.51 9.10
CA GLU A 255 2.82 16.93 9.87
C GLU A 255 2.98 16.20 11.22
N PRO A 256 1.92 15.92 12.00
CA PRO A 256 2.05 15.11 13.23
C PRO A 256 2.75 13.77 13.03
N LEU A 257 2.55 13.10 11.89
CA LEU A 257 3.25 11.85 11.58
C LEU A 257 4.53 12.10 10.78
N ILE A 258 4.44 12.81 9.66
CA ILE A 258 5.56 12.94 8.71
C ILE A 258 6.68 13.82 9.29
N GLY A 259 6.33 14.94 9.89
CA GLY A 259 7.26 15.82 10.60
C GLY A 259 7.88 15.09 11.80
N GLY A 260 7.06 14.37 12.57
CA GLY A 260 7.53 13.55 13.67
C GLY A 260 8.53 12.47 13.25
N ILE A 261 8.28 11.76 12.13
CA ILE A 261 9.24 10.78 11.57
C ILE A 261 10.57 11.47 11.25
N ARG A 262 10.55 12.59 10.53
CA ARG A 262 11.77 13.32 10.17
C ARG A 262 12.53 13.82 11.39
N ALA A 263 11.85 14.45 12.34
CA ALA A 263 12.45 14.92 13.58
C ALA A 263 13.09 13.78 14.39
N THR A 264 12.45 12.60 14.45
CA THR A 264 13.01 11.43 15.11
C THR A 264 14.28 10.94 14.40
N LEU A 265 14.31 10.91 13.07
CA LEU A 265 15.47 10.53 12.29
C LEU A 265 16.63 11.54 12.44
N GLU A 266 16.32 12.84 12.51
CA GLU A 266 17.27 13.92 12.79
C GLU A 266 17.87 13.75 14.19
N GLN A 267 17.06 13.53 15.21
CA GLN A 267 17.52 13.29 16.58
C GLN A 267 18.46 12.08 16.67
N TRP A 268 18.17 10.99 15.95
CA TRP A 268 19.07 9.84 15.90
C TRP A 268 20.39 10.14 15.17
N ALA A 269 20.34 10.97 14.14
CA ALA A 269 21.54 11.43 13.43
C ALA A 269 22.44 12.28 14.30
N GLU A 270 21.90 13.15 15.17
CA GLU A 270 22.66 13.92 16.15
C GLU A 270 23.43 13.03 17.15
N GLN A 271 22.88 11.86 17.47
CA GLN A 271 23.46 10.91 18.42
C GLN A 271 24.44 9.91 17.79
N SER A 272 24.47 9.82 16.45
CA SER A 272 25.27 8.82 15.73
C SER A 272 25.80 9.37 14.41
N SER A 273 27.10 9.55 14.32
CA SER A 273 27.77 9.95 13.08
C SER A 273 27.53 8.98 11.92
N PHE A 274 27.32 7.69 12.21
CA PHE A 274 26.94 6.70 11.23
C PHE A 274 25.54 7.01 10.64
N LEU A 275 24.54 7.28 11.48
CA LEU A 275 23.20 7.62 11.01
C LEU A 275 23.16 8.99 10.34
N ALA A 276 23.97 9.95 10.80
CA ALA A 276 24.11 11.25 10.15
C ALA A 276 24.61 11.12 8.70
N ALA A 277 25.56 10.22 8.45
CA ALA A 277 26.09 9.97 7.11
C ALA A 277 25.06 9.37 6.13
N LEU A 278 23.98 8.76 6.65
CA LEU A 278 22.92 8.15 5.80
C LEU A 278 21.92 9.18 5.29
N ASP A 279 21.82 10.36 5.89
CA ASP A 279 20.86 11.44 5.54
C ASP A 279 19.42 10.95 5.37
N LEU A 280 18.96 10.13 6.32
CA LEU A 280 17.66 9.47 6.25
C LEU A 280 16.47 10.43 6.10
N PRO A 281 16.44 11.61 6.79
CA PRO A 281 15.32 12.54 6.65
C PRO A 281 15.07 12.98 5.19
N ARG A 282 16.13 13.14 4.39
CA ARG A 282 16.01 13.53 2.96
C ARG A 282 15.54 12.40 2.06
N ARG A 283 15.75 11.14 2.44
CA ARG A 283 15.26 9.97 1.69
C ARG A 283 13.76 9.77 1.85
N VAL A 284 13.13 10.35 2.89
CA VAL A 284 11.68 10.23 3.15
C VAL A 284 10.89 11.09 2.17
N ARG A 285 10.10 10.43 1.33
CA ARG A 285 9.11 11.02 0.43
C ARG A 285 7.70 10.70 0.94
N VAL A 286 6.72 11.48 0.53
CA VAL A 286 5.32 11.24 0.88
C VAL A 286 4.50 11.10 -0.38
N LEU A 287 3.71 10.04 -0.46
CA LEU A 287 2.79 9.85 -1.58
C LEU A 287 1.72 10.95 -1.55
N PRO A 288 1.48 11.68 -2.65
CA PRO A 288 0.49 12.75 -2.70
C PRO A 288 -0.91 12.28 -2.26
N LYS A 289 -1.69 13.20 -1.65
CA LYS A 289 -3.11 12.96 -1.38
C LYS A 289 -3.83 12.66 -2.70
N HIS A 290 -4.81 11.77 -2.63
CA HIS A 290 -5.62 11.38 -3.81
C HIS A 290 -4.85 10.66 -4.94
N SER A 291 -3.59 10.24 -4.73
CA SER A 291 -2.91 9.34 -5.65
C SER A 291 -3.62 7.98 -5.69
N SER A 292 -3.69 7.39 -6.88
CA SER A 292 -4.24 6.04 -7.11
C SER A 292 -3.09 5.03 -7.24
N ALA A 293 -2.06 5.12 -6.38
CA ALA A 293 -0.81 4.39 -6.58
C ALA A 293 -1.03 2.88 -6.73
N ALA A 294 -1.81 2.25 -5.86
CA ALA A 294 -2.05 0.81 -5.96
C ALA A 294 -2.74 0.43 -7.28
N ALA A 295 -3.77 1.16 -7.69
CA ALA A 295 -4.45 0.90 -8.96
C ALA A 295 -3.55 1.22 -10.18
N VAL A 296 -2.74 2.29 -10.14
CA VAL A 296 -1.76 2.61 -11.19
C VAL A 296 -0.70 1.52 -11.30
N GLY A 297 -0.13 1.10 -10.18
CA GLY A 297 0.84 0.02 -10.15
C GLY A 297 0.26 -1.31 -10.63
N ALA A 298 -0.98 -1.63 -10.27
CA ALA A 298 -1.70 -2.77 -10.79
C ALA A 298 -1.82 -2.71 -12.32
N ALA A 299 -2.19 -1.55 -12.90
CA ALA A 299 -2.25 -1.38 -14.35
C ALA A 299 -0.89 -1.61 -15.04
N ILE A 300 0.23 -1.26 -14.37
CA ILE A 300 1.59 -1.51 -14.88
C ILE A 300 1.93 -3.00 -14.79
N ILE A 301 1.55 -3.69 -13.72
CA ILE A 301 1.77 -5.14 -13.54
C ILE A 301 0.99 -5.96 -14.56
N GLY A 302 -0.19 -5.52 -14.94
CA GLY A 302 -1.03 -6.18 -15.95
C GLY A 302 -0.40 -6.20 -17.36
N ALA A 303 0.54 -5.29 -17.62
CA ALA A 303 1.13 -5.07 -18.93
C ALA A 303 2.03 -6.22 -19.42
#